data_f65914ceecf94f49cc0a351030e71c08
#
_entry.id   f65914ceecf94f49cc0a351030e71c08
#
_cell.length_a   1.000
_cell.length_b   1.000
_cell.length_c   1.000
_cell.angle_alpha   90.00
_cell.angle_beta   90.00
_cell.angle_gamma   90.00
#
_symmetry.space_group_name_H-M   'P 1'
#
loop_
_entity.id
_entity.type
_entity.pdbx_description
1 polymer ?
#
loop_
_entity_poly.entity_id
_entity_poly.type
_entity_poly.pdbx_seq_one_letter_code
_entity_poly.pdbx_strand_id
1 'polypeptide(L)'
;MRNAKGDAVNALNHLEDFHPGQVFRSPGTITVEADAIKQFAAQFDPQPFHLDEQAAQQSFFRGLAASGWHTAALTMRLLVDTLHIQGGLIGAGFDEFRWPRPTRPGDVLRLEAEVLAIQTSQSKPKQGFLNHRVTTYNQHDEPVLIMTGNLLVPRRPQG
;
A
#
# COMPACT_ATOMS: atom_id res chain seq x y z
N MET A 1 18.23 -9.11 -29.78
CA MET A 1 17.39 -8.11 -30.47
C MET A 1 16.76 -7.23 -29.42
N ARG A 2 17.12 -5.96 -29.37
CA ARG A 2 16.51 -4.98 -28.46
C ARG A 2 15.21 -4.50 -29.09
N ASN A 3 14.09 -4.70 -28.42
CA ASN A 3 12.88 -4.00 -28.79
C ASN A 3 13.05 -2.51 -28.47
N ALA A 4 12.81 -1.67 -29.45
CA ALA A 4 12.98 -0.23 -29.41
C ALA A 4 11.82 0.46 -28.69
N LYS A 5 11.58 0.13 -27.43
CA LYS A 5 10.92 0.92 -26.39
C LYS A 5 11.45 0.35 -25.09
N GLY A 6 12.26 1.12 -24.40
CA GLY A 6 12.94 0.70 -23.18
C GLY A 6 12.00 0.57 -22.00
N ASP A 7 11.10 -0.39 -22.05
CA ASP A 7 10.47 -0.92 -20.87
C ASP A 7 11.52 -1.82 -20.21
N ALA A 8 12.23 -1.26 -19.23
CA ALA A 8 12.94 -2.09 -18.28
C ALA A 8 11.90 -3.04 -17.73
N VAL A 9 11.97 -4.32 -18.11
CA VAL A 9 11.25 -5.39 -17.42
C VAL A 9 11.65 -5.23 -15.96
N ASN A 10 10.74 -4.75 -15.11
CA ASN A 10 11.01 -4.58 -13.69
C ASN A 10 11.42 -5.93 -13.14
N ALA A 11 12.71 -6.12 -12.91
CA ALA A 11 13.22 -7.34 -12.30
C ALA A 11 12.56 -7.50 -10.93
N LEU A 12 12.13 -8.73 -10.61
CA LEU A 12 11.53 -9.01 -9.32
C LEU A 12 12.60 -8.97 -8.22
N ASN A 13 12.27 -8.34 -7.11
CA ASN A 13 13.17 -8.12 -5.99
C ASN A 13 13.21 -9.31 -5.04
N HIS A 14 14.40 -9.59 -4.56
CA HIS A 14 14.69 -10.50 -3.46
C HIS A 14 15.16 -9.70 -2.23
N LEU A 15 15.30 -10.37 -1.10
CA LEU A 15 15.71 -9.69 0.15
C LEU A 15 17.00 -8.88 -0.01
N GLU A 16 17.95 -9.37 -0.78
CA GLU A 16 19.25 -8.75 -1.03
C GLU A 16 19.17 -7.43 -1.83
N ASP A 17 18.04 -7.15 -2.46
CA ASP A 17 17.81 -5.91 -3.20
C ASP A 17 17.32 -4.77 -2.30
N PHE A 18 17.03 -5.06 -1.05
CA PHE A 18 16.55 -4.08 -0.08
C PHE A 18 17.62 -3.70 0.94
N HIS A 19 17.69 -2.41 1.27
CA HIS A 19 18.62 -1.86 2.25
C HIS A 19 17.89 -0.85 3.15
N PRO A 20 18.20 -0.80 4.46
CA PRO A 20 17.65 0.21 5.34
C PRO A 20 17.86 1.62 4.81
N GLY A 21 16.82 2.45 4.87
CA GLY A 21 16.84 3.82 4.39
C GLY A 21 16.38 4.01 2.94
N GLN A 22 16.23 2.94 2.15
CA GLN A 22 15.64 3.05 0.82
C GLN A 22 14.19 3.53 0.90
N VAL A 23 13.83 4.41 -0.03
CA VAL A 23 12.45 4.86 -0.24
C VAL A 23 12.03 4.50 -1.66
N PHE A 24 10.99 3.69 -1.76
CA PHE A 24 10.34 3.33 -3.03
C PHE A 24 9.08 4.18 -3.19
N ARG A 25 8.85 4.68 -4.38
CA ARG A 25 7.66 5.46 -4.72
C ARG A 25 6.80 4.71 -5.73
N SER A 26 5.49 4.80 -5.55
CA SER A 26 4.58 4.16 -6.51
C SER A 26 4.79 4.72 -7.92
N PRO A 27 4.85 3.85 -8.95
CA PRO A 27 5.05 4.29 -10.34
C PRO A 27 3.83 5.04 -10.89
N GLY A 28 2.67 4.87 -10.27
CA GLY A 28 1.42 5.50 -10.67
C GLY A 28 0.59 5.93 -9.46
N THR A 29 -0.62 6.38 -9.75
CA THR A 29 -1.59 6.84 -8.78
C THR A 29 -2.91 6.09 -8.95
N ILE A 30 -3.77 6.16 -7.93
CA ILE A 30 -5.13 5.65 -7.98
C ILE A 30 -6.08 6.80 -7.64
N THR A 31 -7.03 7.09 -8.52
CA THR A 31 -8.12 8.02 -8.22
C THR A 31 -9.24 7.28 -7.50
N VAL A 32 -9.70 7.83 -6.39
CA VAL A 32 -10.75 7.22 -5.57
C VAL A 32 -12.11 7.72 -6.06
N GLU A 33 -12.87 6.81 -6.67
CA GLU A 33 -14.19 7.13 -7.20
C GLU A 33 -15.28 6.97 -6.14
N ALA A 34 -16.27 7.88 -6.14
CA ALA A 34 -17.38 7.83 -5.20
C ALA A 34 -18.14 6.50 -5.26
N ASP A 35 -18.40 6.00 -6.47
CA ASP A 35 -19.09 4.72 -6.65
C ASP A 35 -18.29 3.54 -6.11
N ALA A 36 -16.98 3.56 -6.25
CA ALA A 36 -16.10 2.54 -5.68
C ALA A 36 -16.12 2.55 -4.14
N ILE A 37 -16.16 3.73 -3.52
CA ILE A 37 -16.30 3.89 -2.07
C ILE A 37 -17.58 3.19 -1.58
N LYS A 38 -18.70 3.47 -2.24
CA LYS A 38 -19.99 2.90 -1.87
C LYS A 38 -20.07 1.39 -2.11
N GLN A 39 -19.50 0.91 -3.22
CA GLN A 39 -19.47 -0.52 -3.54
C GLN A 39 -18.67 -1.32 -2.54
N PHE A 40 -17.48 -0.82 -2.18
CA PHE A 40 -16.66 -1.46 -1.14
C PHE A 40 -17.39 -1.48 0.20
N ALA A 41 -17.93 -0.35 0.60
CA ALA A 41 -18.63 -0.22 1.88
C ALA A 41 -19.88 -1.14 1.95
N ALA A 42 -20.65 -1.24 0.88
CA ALA A 42 -21.82 -2.11 0.85
C ALA A 42 -21.48 -3.58 1.10
N GLN A 43 -20.28 -4.00 0.72
CA GLN A 43 -19.83 -5.38 0.91
C GLN A 43 -19.16 -5.61 2.27
N PHE A 44 -18.37 -4.65 2.77
CA PHE A 44 -17.43 -4.91 3.85
C PHE A 44 -17.53 -3.96 5.04
N ASP A 45 -18.12 -2.77 4.88
CA ASP A 45 -18.20 -1.74 5.91
C ASP A 45 -19.43 -0.85 5.71
N PRO A 46 -20.64 -1.44 5.85
CA PRO A 46 -21.89 -0.77 5.46
C PRO A 46 -22.35 0.28 6.49
N GLN A 47 -21.56 1.34 6.62
CA GLN A 47 -21.86 2.46 7.51
C GLN A 47 -22.37 3.67 6.70
N PRO A 48 -23.29 4.49 7.27
CA PRO A 48 -23.94 5.57 6.52
C PRO A 48 -22.98 6.55 5.84
N PHE A 49 -21.89 6.93 6.49
CA PHE A 49 -20.92 7.89 5.99
C PHE A 49 -20.00 7.35 4.87
N HIS A 50 -20.10 6.04 4.57
CA HIS A 50 -19.43 5.40 3.44
C HIS A 50 -20.40 5.05 2.30
N LEU A 51 -21.69 5.14 2.55
CA LEU A 51 -22.75 4.69 1.62
C LEU A 51 -23.54 5.81 0.98
N ASP A 52 -23.74 6.93 1.67
CA ASP A 52 -24.67 7.98 1.29
C ASP A 52 -24.11 9.37 1.57
N GLU A 53 -24.11 10.24 0.57
CA GLU A 53 -23.52 11.59 0.69
C GLU A 53 -24.28 12.46 1.70
N GLN A 54 -25.59 12.35 1.74
CA GLN A 54 -26.42 13.17 2.61
C GLN A 54 -26.23 12.75 4.08
N ALA A 55 -26.23 11.44 4.34
CA ALA A 55 -25.94 10.90 5.66
C ALA A 55 -24.51 11.24 6.11
N ALA A 56 -23.57 11.18 5.18
CA ALA A 56 -22.18 11.50 5.45
C ALA A 56 -21.97 12.96 5.86
N GLN A 57 -22.71 13.90 5.26
CA GLN A 57 -22.64 15.32 5.64
C GLN A 57 -23.10 15.58 7.09
N GLN A 58 -24.02 14.76 7.61
CA GLN A 58 -24.50 14.82 8.99
C GLN A 58 -23.56 14.11 9.98
N SER A 59 -22.53 13.42 9.47
CA SER A 59 -21.61 12.61 10.27
C SER A 59 -20.38 13.39 10.74
N PHE A 60 -19.58 12.74 11.58
CA PHE A 60 -18.24 13.22 11.96
C PHE A 60 -17.38 13.60 10.75
N PHE A 61 -17.50 12.88 9.64
CA PHE A 61 -16.70 13.13 8.44
C PHE A 61 -17.17 14.34 7.63
N ARG A 62 -18.40 14.82 7.82
CA ARG A 62 -18.99 15.95 7.09
C ARG A 62 -18.94 15.84 5.57
N GLY A 63 -19.00 14.64 5.07
CA GLY A 63 -18.98 14.29 3.65
C GLY A 63 -18.61 12.83 3.46
N LEU A 64 -18.87 12.32 2.27
CA LEU A 64 -18.55 10.92 1.97
C LEU A 64 -17.08 10.64 2.20
N ALA A 65 -16.79 9.57 2.93
CA ALA A 65 -15.45 9.10 3.20
C ALA A 65 -15.34 7.62 2.83
N ALA A 66 -14.20 7.23 2.27
CA ALA A 66 -13.92 5.82 2.06
C ALA A 66 -13.75 5.10 3.40
N SER A 67 -14.19 3.85 3.47
CA SER A 67 -13.81 2.97 4.56
C SER A 67 -12.28 2.96 4.72
N GLY A 68 -11.78 2.97 5.95
CA GLY A 68 -10.35 2.81 6.21
C GLY A 68 -9.80 1.54 5.57
N TRP A 69 -10.59 0.47 5.56
CA TRP A 69 -10.22 -0.80 4.90
C TRP A 69 -10.17 -0.69 3.37
N HIS A 70 -10.99 0.17 2.79
CA HIS A 70 -10.89 0.48 1.36
C HIS A 70 -9.57 1.22 1.06
N THR A 71 -9.24 2.23 1.85
CA THR A 71 -7.95 2.93 1.74
C THR A 71 -6.78 1.95 1.91
N ALA A 72 -6.88 0.99 2.83
CA ALA A 72 -5.89 -0.06 3.01
C ALA A 72 -5.77 -0.97 1.78
N ALA A 73 -6.88 -1.34 1.17
CA ALA A 73 -6.89 -2.16 -0.05
C ALA A 73 -6.24 -1.42 -1.23
N LEU A 74 -6.54 -0.14 -1.41
CA LEU A 74 -5.90 0.70 -2.43
C LEU A 74 -4.40 0.88 -2.17
N THR A 75 -4.01 1.04 -0.90
CA THR A 75 -2.61 1.06 -0.48
C THR A 75 -1.90 -0.24 -0.86
N MET A 76 -2.53 -1.38 -0.62
CA MET A 76 -1.97 -2.69 -1.01
C MET A 76 -1.76 -2.78 -2.53
N ARG A 77 -2.71 -2.32 -3.33
CA ARG A 77 -2.56 -2.29 -4.78
C ARG A 77 -1.34 -1.47 -5.21
N LEU A 78 -1.18 -0.28 -4.65
CA LEU A 78 -0.01 0.57 -4.92
C LEU A 78 1.29 -0.09 -4.45
N LEU A 79 1.26 -0.74 -3.28
CA LEU A 79 2.45 -1.38 -2.70
C LEU A 79 2.95 -2.55 -3.55
N VAL A 80 2.04 -3.39 -4.04
CA VAL A 80 2.37 -4.50 -4.94
C VAL A 80 3.04 -3.97 -6.22
N ASP A 81 2.51 -2.90 -6.79
CA ASP A 81 3.07 -2.28 -7.99
C ASP A 81 4.41 -1.54 -7.73
N THR A 82 4.74 -1.28 -6.46
CA THR A 82 5.94 -0.55 -6.06
C THR A 82 7.11 -1.46 -5.72
N LEU A 83 6.90 -2.51 -4.97
CA LEU A 83 7.99 -3.34 -4.42
C LEU A 83 8.42 -4.49 -5.34
N HIS A 84 7.54 -4.99 -6.19
CA HIS A 84 7.83 -6.07 -7.15
C HIS A 84 8.60 -7.24 -6.53
N ILE A 85 8.06 -7.83 -5.46
CA ILE A 85 8.72 -8.92 -4.74
C ILE A 85 8.55 -10.25 -5.49
N GLN A 86 9.65 -11.00 -5.61
CA GLN A 86 9.64 -12.33 -6.19
C GLN A 86 8.66 -13.25 -5.44
N GLY A 87 7.76 -13.87 -6.17
CA GLY A 87 6.75 -14.78 -5.61
C GLY A 87 5.56 -14.08 -4.94
N GLY A 88 5.54 -12.75 -4.94
CA GLY A 88 4.46 -11.95 -4.36
C GLY A 88 4.79 -11.37 -3.00
N LEU A 89 3.91 -10.51 -2.51
CA LEU A 89 4.07 -9.77 -1.27
C LEU A 89 3.30 -10.50 -0.16
N ILE A 90 4.02 -11.00 0.84
CA ILE A 90 3.43 -11.72 1.97
C ILE A 90 3.61 -10.88 3.23
N GLY A 91 2.50 -10.39 3.78
CA GLY A 91 2.49 -9.67 5.06
C GLY A 91 2.54 -10.64 6.23
N ALA A 92 3.39 -10.33 7.21
CA ALA A 92 3.53 -11.10 8.45
C ALA A 92 2.91 -10.40 9.67
N GLY A 93 2.32 -9.23 9.46
CA GLY A 93 1.68 -8.45 10.50
C GLY A 93 2.08 -6.98 10.47
N PHE A 94 1.39 -6.20 11.28
CA PHE A 94 1.59 -4.76 11.41
C PHE A 94 1.91 -4.41 12.87
N ASP A 95 2.86 -3.49 13.06
CA ASP A 95 3.18 -2.90 14.36
C ASP A 95 2.41 -1.59 14.56
N GLU A 96 2.12 -0.89 13.47
CA GLU A 96 1.37 0.34 13.45
C GLU A 96 0.43 0.36 12.24
N PHE A 97 -0.79 0.82 12.44
CA PHE A 97 -1.77 0.98 11.39
C PHE A 97 -2.72 2.12 11.73
N ARG A 98 -2.65 3.23 11.02
CA ARG A 98 -3.48 4.42 11.30
C ARG A 98 -3.91 5.16 10.06
N TRP A 99 -5.03 5.83 10.19
CA TRP A 99 -5.62 6.73 9.21
C TRP A 99 -5.60 8.18 9.75
N PRO A 100 -4.59 8.99 9.43
CA PRO A 100 -4.47 10.35 9.95
C PRO A 100 -5.58 11.27 9.47
N ARG A 101 -6.16 10.99 8.30
CA ARG A 101 -7.28 11.75 7.72
C ARG A 101 -8.12 10.88 6.81
N PRO A 102 -9.42 11.27 6.58
CA PRO A 102 -10.29 10.52 5.70
C PRO A 102 -9.83 10.59 4.25
N THR A 103 -10.02 9.51 3.51
CA THR A 103 -9.91 9.47 2.05
C THR A 103 -11.25 9.89 1.45
N ARG A 104 -11.23 10.84 0.53
CA ARG A 104 -12.41 11.45 -0.08
C ARG A 104 -12.61 11.02 -1.53
N PRO A 105 -13.85 11.07 -2.03
CA PRO A 105 -14.08 10.95 -3.47
C PRO A 105 -13.26 11.97 -4.25
N GLY A 106 -12.62 11.52 -5.32
CA GLY A 106 -11.75 12.36 -6.15
C GLY A 106 -10.30 12.46 -5.66
N ASP A 107 -9.98 11.94 -4.49
CA ASP A 107 -8.59 11.88 -4.05
C ASP A 107 -7.74 11.05 -5.01
N VAL A 108 -6.52 11.52 -5.26
CA VAL A 108 -5.53 10.85 -6.09
C VAL A 108 -4.43 10.35 -5.18
N LEU A 109 -4.37 9.04 -4.99
CA LEU A 109 -3.47 8.41 -4.03
C LEU A 109 -2.15 8.00 -4.69
N ARG A 110 -1.05 8.26 -4.00
CA ARG A 110 0.29 7.75 -4.26
C ARG A 110 0.87 7.14 -3.00
N LEU A 111 1.94 6.38 -3.13
CA LEU A 111 2.54 5.66 -2.01
C LEU A 111 4.05 5.86 -1.97
N GLU A 112 4.56 5.95 -0.75
CA GLU A 112 5.98 5.79 -0.44
C GLU A 112 6.18 4.64 0.54
N ALA A 113 7.15 3.77 0.26
CA ALA A 113 7.54 2.66 1.12
C ALA A 113 9.00 2.82 1.51
N GLU A 114 9.26 2.96 2.80
CA GLU A 114 10.60 3.07 3.37
C GLU A 114 11.03 1.75 3.99
N VAL A 115 12.21 1.29 3.65
CA VAL A 115 12.84 0.13 4.29
C VAL A 115 13.42 0.57 5.63
N LEU A 116 12.93 0.00 6.73
CA LEU A 116 13.41 0.31 8.08
C LEU A 116 14.50 -0.64 8.53
N ALA A 117 14.31 -1.93 8.31
CA ALA A 117 15.25 -2.97 8.72
C ALA A 117 15.11 -4.23 7.86
N ILE A 118 16.17 -4.99 7.79
CA ILE A 118 16.23 -6.30 7.14
C ILE A 118 16.67 -7.32 8.18
N GLN A 119 15.98 -8.45 8.22
CA GLN A 119 16.32 -9.57 9.10
C GLN A 119 16.30 -10.87 8.33
N THR A 120 17.42 -11.57 8.29
CA THR A 120 17.49 -12.92 7.74
C THR A 120 16.92 -13.92 8.75
N SER A 121 16.21 -14.92 8.24
CA SER A 121 15.70 -16.00 9.07
C SER A 121 16.81 -17.04 9.33
N GLN A 122 17.09 -17.36 10.59
CA GLN A 122 18.04 -18.41 10.95
C GLN A 122 17.46 -19.81 10.74
N SER A 123 16.19 -19.99 11.02
CA SER A 123 15.50 -21.28 10.88
C SER A 123 15.11 -21.59 9.42
N LYS A 124 14.93 -20.55 8.59
CA LYS A 124 14.56 -20.68 7.18
C LYS A 124 15.48 -19.81 6.32
N PRO A 125 16.67 -20.33 5.97
CA PRO A 125 17.73 -19.51 5.34
C PRO A 125 17.41 -19.02 3.92
N LYS A 126 16.33 -19.52 3.30
CA LYS A 126 15.88 -19.10 1.96
C LYS A 126 14.98 -17.86 1.97
N GLN A 127 14.70 -17.31 3.14
CA GLN A 127 13.82 -16.15 3.31
C GLN A 127 14.28 -15.27 4.46
N GLY A 128 13.72 -14.09 4.54
CA GLY A 128 13.88 -13.17 5.66
C GLY A 128 12.72 -12.21 5.76
N PHE A 129 12.85 -11.23 6.62
CA PHE A 129 11.83 -10.22 6.87
C PHE A 129 12.33 -8.84 6.45
N LEU A 130 11.46 -8.11 5.79
CA LEU A 130 11.60 -6.70 5.48
C LEU A 130 10.66 -5.93 6.41
N ASN A 131 11.23 -5.18 7.34
CA ASN A 131 10.47 -4.22 8.14
C ASN A 131 10.38 -2.90 7.36
N HIS A 132 9.16 -2.41 7.16
CA HIS A 132 8.91 -1.27 6.29
C HIS A 132 7.89 -0.33 6.90
N ARG A 133 7.95 0.95 6.49
CA ARG A 133 6.89 1.94 6.70
C ARG A 133 6.31 2.32 5.37
N VAL A 134 5.00 2.22 5.26
CA VAL A 134 4.25 2.65 4.09
C VAL A 134 3.42 3.86 4.45
N THR A 135 3.49 4.89 3.62
CA THR A 135 2.62 6.07 3.72
C THR A 135 1.90 6.26 2.41
N THR A 136 0.58 6.30 2.47
CA THR A 136 -0.26 6.66 1.33
C THR A 136 -0.67 8.12 1.47
N TYR A 137 -0.42 8.89 0.43
CA TYR A 137 -0.70 10.33 0.36
C TYR A 137 -1.83 10.60 -0.63
N ASN A 138 -2.60 11.65 -0.34
CA ASN A 138 -3.51 12.22 -1.31
C ASN A 138 -2.78 13.23 -2.25
N GLN A 139 -3.51 13.89 -3.14
CA GLN A 139 -2.99 14.89 -4.09
C GLN A 139 -2.41 16.14 -3.44
N HIS A 140 -2.68 16.39 -2.17
CA HIS A 140 -2.15 17.50 -1.39
C HIS A 140 -0.92 17.12 -0.56
N ASP A 141 -0.33 15.96 -0.83
CA ASP A 141 0.77 15.39 -0.05
C ASP A 141 0.44 15.17 1.44
N GLU A 142 -0.84 14.95 1.71
CA GLU A 142 -1.32 14.66 3.05
C GLU A 142 -1.44 13.16 3.26
N PRO A 143 -0.91 12.59 4.36
CA PRO A 143 -1.02 11.17 4.63
C PRO A 143 -2.47 10.78 4.98
N VAL A 144 -2.98 9.77 4.31
CA VAL A 144 -4.30 9.18 4.56
C VAL A 144 -4.21 7.80 5.21
N LEU A 145 -3.06 7.14 5.10
CA LEU A 145 -2.75 5.89 5.78
C LEU A 145 -1.26 5.81 6.06
N ILE A 146 -0.91 5.39 7.26
CA ILE A 146 0.47 5.08 7.67
C ILE A 146 0.45 3.70 8.31
N MET A 147 1.32 2.82 7.83
CA MET A 147 1.49 1.50 8.43
C MET A 147 2.97 1.12 8.50
N THR A 148 3.34 0.44 9.58
CA THR A 148 4.61 -0.26 9.71
C THR A 148 4.34 -1.74 9.89
N GLY A 149 5.15 -2.57 9.28
CA GLY A 149 4.95 -4.01 9.36
C GLY A 149 6.10 -4.78 8.75
N ASN A 150 5.94 -6.08 8.75
CA ASN A 150 6.94 -7.01 8.26
C ASN A 150 6.41 -7.76 7.05
N LEU A 151 7.23 -7.83 6.02
CA LEU A 151 7.02 -8.66 4.84
C LEU A 151 7.98 -9.83 4.87
N LEU A 152 7.46 -11.00 4.53
CA LEU A 152 8.27 -12.17 4.25
C LEU A 152 8.78 -12.07 2.82
N VAL A 153 10.10 -12.10 2.64
CA VAL A 153 10.72 -11.91 1.33
C VAL A 153 11.71 -13.06 1.07
N PRO A 154 11.65 -13.69 -0.11
CA PRO A 154 12.58 -14.75 -0.45
C PRO A 154 13.98 -14.18 -0.68
N ARG A 155 14.98 -14.98 -0.36
CA ARG A 155 16.38 -14.71 -0.71
C ARG A 155 16.69 -15.28 -2.08
N ARG A 156 17.69 -14.66 -2.75
CA ARG A 156 18.20 -15.23 -4.00
C ARG A 156 18.70 -16.64 -3.78
N PRO A 157 18.39 -17.57 -4.71
CA PRO A 157 19.02 -18.88 -4.67
C PRO A 157 20.54 -18.73 -4.70
N GLN A 158 21.22 -19.43 -3.81
CA GLN A 158 22.67 -19.55 -3.87
C GLN A 158 22.99 -20.63 -4.92
N GLY A 159 23.77 -20.23 -5.92
CA GLY A 159 24.24 -21.12 -6.97
C GLY A 159 25.28 -22.12 -6.46
#